data_b158114713c46e9c019c94b4099a75f4
#
_entry.id   b158114713c46e9c019c94b4099a75f4
#
_cell.length_a   1.000
_cell.length_b   1.000
_cell.length_c   1.000
_cell.angle_alpha   90.00
_cell.angle_beta   90.00
_cell.angle_gamma   90.00
#
_symmetry.space_group_name_H-M   'P 1'
#
loop_
_entity.id
_entity.type
_entity.pdbx_description
1 polymer ?
#
loop_
_entity_poly.entity_id
_entity_poly.type
_entity_poly.pdbx_seq_one_letter_code
_entity_poly.pdbx_strand_id
1 'polypeptide(L)'
;MTQRGAGSSCVAGARVARNVPLATMNIDVPVGDARQIEVVANGLPLWHGAQMAVDTTLVCPVRRDGQPRRQGESRPGVALETAARTKRELTYPELLAARRCRLVVLGFEEGGRWSDESLDFVRRLARAKARSQPDWLRASAAQAYAHRWSGMLAVAAQRAFAASLLELPLANESCWDGEAPACHDVVADARWSFPVSDSRLGPH
;
A
#
# COMPACT_ATOMS: atom_id res chain seq x y z
N MET A 1 -4.66 16.60 30.54
CA MET A 1 -4.38 16.38 29.12
C MET A 1 -4.17 14.90 28.90
N THR A 2 -5.21 14.18 28.47
CA THR A 2 -5.22 12.71 28.38
C THR A 2 -4.87 12.35 26.94
N GLN A 3 -3.66 11.80 26.71
CA GLN A 3 -3.29 11.21 25.44
C GLN A 3 -4.19 10.00 25.18
N ARG A 4 -5.08 10.12 24.20
CA ARG A 4 -5.79 8.97 23.66
C ARG A 4 -4.80 8.15 22.86
N GLY A 5 -4.55 6.92 23.31
CA GLY A 5 -3.66 5.97 22.68
C GLY A 5 -4.07 5.69 21.25
N ALA A 6 -3.10 5.76 20.34
CA ALA A 6 -3.24 5.33 18.97
C ALA A 6 -3.61 3.84 18.94
N GLY A 7 -4.78 3.51 18.40
CA GLY A 7 -5.24 2.13 18.26
C GLY A 7 -4.24 1.33 17.41
N SER A 8 -3.57 0.39 18.05
CA SER A 8 -2.63 -0.52 17.39
C SER A 8 -3.43 -1.63 16.72
N SER A 9 -3.61 -1.53 15.42
CA SER A 9 -4.19 -2.62 14.61
C SER A 9 -3.13 -3.68 14.35
N CYS A 10 -3.32 -4.88 14.88
CA CYS A 10 -2.42 -6.02 14.68
C CYS A 10 -2.79 -6.81 13.43
N VAL A 11 -2.15 -6.53 12.30
CA VAL A 11 -2.14 -7.43 11.13
C VAL A 11 -0.89 -8.31 11.23
N ALA A 12 -1.07 -9.62 11.33
CA ALA A 12 0.03 -10.61 11.40
C ALA A 12 1.04 -10.40 12.54
N GLY A 13 0.60 -9.88 13.71
CA GLY A 13 1.48 -9.65 14.86
C GLY A 13 2.35 -8.38 14.77
N ALA A 14 2.19 -7.57 13.74
CA ALA A 14 2.92 -6.34 13.58
C ALA A 14 2.32 -5.18 14.41
N ARG A 15 3.19 -4.31 14.90
CA ARG A 15 2.78 -3.03 15.49
C ARG A 15 2.76 -1.98 14.39
N VAL A 16 1.61 -1.33 14.21
CA VAL A 16 1.42 -0.31 13.18
C VAL A 16 1.13 1.04 13.83
N ALA A 17 1.85 2.07 13.41
CA ALA A 17 1.63 3.46 13.79
C ALA A 17 1.34 4.29 12.54
N ARG A 18 0.52 5.34 12.67
CA ARG A 18 0.16 6.27 11.59
C ARG A 18 0.71 7.65 11.86
N ASN A 19 0.99 8.39 10.79
CA ASN A 19 1.45 9.80 10.85
C ASN A 19 2.65 9.96 11.79
N VAL A 20 3.67 9.11 11.59
CA VAL A 20 4.84 9.04 12.46
C VAL A 20 5.84 10.12 12.06
N PRO A 21 6.18 11.07 12.96
CA PRO A 21 7.22 12.05 12.67
C PRO A 21 8.56 11.36 12.42
N LEU A 22 9.28 11.78 11.36
CA LEU A 22 10.59 11.23 11.03
C LEU A 22 11.58 11.33 12.19
N ALA A 23 11.53 12.41 12.94
CA ALA A 23 12.39 12.63 14.12
C ALA A 23 12.21 11.56 15.21
N THR A 24 11.11 10.78 15.21
CA THR A 24 10.87 9.69 16.18
C THR A 24 11.32 8.31 15.69
N MET A 25 11.80 8.21 14.46
CA MET A 25 12.11 6.93 13.81
C MET A 25 13.54 6.43 14.02
N ASN A 26 14.31 7.02 14.92
CA ASN A 26 15.73 6.66 15.13
C ASN A 26 16.56 6.67 13.82
N ILE A 27 16.35 7.70 13.03
CA ILE A 27 17.10 8.03 11.82
C ILE A 27 17.67 9.43 11.98
N ASP A 28 18.76 9.71 11.29
CA ASP A 28 19.39 11.02 11.33
C ASP A 28 18.59 11.99 10.45
N VAL A 29 17.91 12.94 11.08
CA VAL A 29 17.10 13.96 10.40
C VAL A 29 17.44 15.36 10.91
N PRO A 30 17.25 16.40 10.11
CA PRO A 30 17.48 17.79 10.55
C PRO A 30 16.66 18.15 11.80
N VAL A 31 17.24 19.00 12.64
CA VAL A 31 16.54 19.54 13.81
C VAL A 31 15.32 20.35 13.35
N GLY A 32 14.16 20.04 13.93
CA GLY A 32 12.90 20.71 13.56
C GLY A 32 12.22 20.13 12.33
N ASP A 33 12.62 18.93 11.87
CA ASP A 33 11.96 18.25 10.77
C ASP A 33 10.50 17.94 11.10
N ALA A 34 9.58 18.51 10.34
CA ALA A 34 8.13 18.34 10.50
C ALA A 34 7.55 17.23 9.59
N ARG A 35 8.40 16.57 8.78
CA ARG A 35 7.93 15.50 7.88
C ARG A 35 7.43 14.31 8.68
N GLN A 36 6.40 13.67 8.13
CA GLN A 36 5.78 12.48 8.72
C GLN A 36 5.67 11.37 7.68
N ILE A 37 5.79 10.14 8.12
CA ILE A 37 5.46 8.95 7.34
C ILE A 37 4.02 8.55 7.67
N GLU A 38 3.25 8.25 6.64
CA GLU A 38 1.83 7.90 6.79
C GLU A 38 1.63 6.65 7.64
N VAL A 39 2.43 5.62 7.39
CA VAL A 39 2.36 4.36 8.14
C VAL A 39 3.75 3.81 8.43
N VAL A 40 3.99 3.45 9.70
CA VAL A 40 5.17 2.70 10.11
C VAL A 40 4.74 1.38 10.72
N ALA A 41 5.30 0.27 10.20
CA ALA A 41 5.03 -1.07 10.69
C ALA A 41 6.30 -1.74 11.19
N ASN A 42 6.22 -2.35 12.38
CA ASN A 42 7.30 -3.10 13.02
C ASN A 42 6.87 -4.55 13.24
N GLY A 43 7.79 -5.49 13.06
CA GLY A 43 7.53 -6.91 13.33
C GLY A 43 6.79 -7.64 12.22
N LEU A 44 6.65 -7.06 11.03
CA LEU A 44 6.20 -7.81 9.87
C LEU A 44 7.25 -8.83 9.43
N PRO A 45 6.88 -10.06 9.08
CA PRO A 45 7.81 -11.08 8.60
C PRO A 45 8.19 -10.83 7.13
N LEU A 46 8.51 -9.59 6.81
CA LEU A 46 8.96 -9.11 5.50
C LEU A 46 10.36 -8.54 5.64
N TRP A 47 11.17 -8.71 4.59
CA TRP A 47 12.53 -8.17 4.54
C TRP A 47 13.33 -8.37 5.84
N HIS A 48 13.33 -9.60 6.33
CA HIS A 48 14.04 -10.01 7.55
C HIS A 48 13.61 -9.26 8.83
N GLY A 49 12.34 -8.82 8.90
CA GLY A 49 11.79 -8.11 10.06
C GLY A 49 12.20 -6.64 10.15
N ALA A 50 12.70 -6.05 9.07
CA ALA A 50 13.01 -4.63 9.03
C ALA A 50 11.76 -3.79 9.34
N GLN A 51 11.97 -2.65 10.00
CA GLN A 51 10.94 -1.63 10.14
C GLN A 51 10.52 -1.17 8.75
N MET A 52 9.24 -1.00 8.54
CA MET A 52 8.71 -0.51 7.27
C MET A 52 8.10 0.87 7.45
N ALA A 53 8.54 1.80 6.62
CA ALA A 53 7.92 3.08 6.39
C ALA A 53 7.13 2.99 5.09
N VAL A 54 5.84 3.21 5.15
CA VAL A 54 4.95 3.16 3.97
C VAL A 54 4.41 4.56 3.75
N ASP A 55 4.56 5.04 2.54
CA ASP A 55 4.05 6.33 2.10
C ASP A 55 3.26 6.13 0.80
N THR A 56 2.12 6.80 0.65
CA THR A 56 1.27 6.65 -0.52
C THR A 56 1.42 7.83 -1.46
N THR A 57 1.16 7.61 -2.73
CA THR A 57 1.10 8.68 -3.71
C THR A 57 0.08 8.38 -4.79
N LEU A 58 -0.80 9.34 -5.02
CA LEU A 58 -1.74 9.34 -6.13
C LEU A 58 -1.20 10.27 -7.21
N VAL A 59 -1.12 9.79 -8.43
CA VAL A 59 -0.49 10.50 -9.53
C VAL A 59 -1.44 10.62 -10.72
N CYS A 60 -1.58 11.84 -11.23
CA CYS A 60 -2.20 12.06 -12.52
C CYS A 60 -1.14 11.84 -13.63
N PRO A 61 -1.36 10.94 -14.60
CA PRO A 61 -0.44 10.75 -15.73
C PRO A 61 -0.46 11.91 -16.72
N VAL A 62 -1.44 12.80 -16.59
CA VAL A 62 -1.61 14.00 -17.41
C VAL A 62 -1.16 15.23 -16.63
N ARG A 63 -0.69 16.25 -17.32
CA ARG A 63 -0.37 17.57 -16.73
C ARG A 63 -1.64 18.42 -16.67
N ARG A 64 -1.54 19.57 -15.99
CA ARG A 64 -2.66 20.54 -15.91
C ARG A 64 -3.10 21.10 -17.27
N ASP A 65 -2.22 21.09 -18.27
CA ASP A 65 -2.48 21.50 -19.65
C ASP A 65 -3.12 20.39 -20.52
N GLY A 66 -3.47 19.26 -19.92
CA GLY A 66 -4.04 18.11 -20.60
C GLY A 66 -3.04 17.26 -21.38
N GLN A 67 -1.76 17.63 -21.39
CA GLN A 67 -0.73 16.87 -22.09
C GLN A 67 -0.20 15.72 -21.23
N PRO A 68 0.14 14.58 -21.83
CA PRO A 68 0.80 13.49 -21.11
C PRO A 68 2.10 13.96 -20.45
N ARG A 69 2.42 13.37 -19.29
CA ARG A 69 3.73 13.57 -18.70
C ARG A 69 4.81 13.04 -19.65
N ARG A 70 6.01 13.65 -19.62
CA ARG A 70 7.14 13.25 -20.46
C ARG A 70 7.29 11.71 -20.44
N GLN A 71 7.38 11.11 -21.63
CA GLN A 71 7.42 9.66 -21.86
C GLN A 71 6.15 8.88 -21.45
N GLY A 72 5.09 9.54 -20.98
CA GLY A 72 3.84 8.86 -20.57
C GLY A 72 3.12 8.17 -21.73
N GLU A 73 3.30 8.66 -22.96
CA GLU A 73 2.72 8.08 -24.18
C GLU A 73 3.38 6.76 -24.58
N SER A 74 4.69 6.63 -24.36
CA SER A 74 5.49 5.48 -24.81
C SER A 74 5.79 4.48 -23.69
N ARG A 75 5.76 4.93 -22.43
CA ARG A 75 6.14 4.12 -21.27
C ARG A 75 5.10 4.21 -20.16
N PRO A 76 4.21 3.21 -20.08
CA PRO A 76 3.22 3.15 -19.02
C PRO A 76 3.86 3.11 -17.63
N GLY A 77 3.31 3.90 -16.67
CA GLY A 77 3.78 3.91 -15.28
C GLY A 77 4.97 4.87 -15.01
N VAL A 78 5.49 5.59 -16.00
CA VAL A 78 6.60 6.53 -15.82
C VAL A 78 6.30 7.63 -14.79
N ALA A 79 5.04 8.03 -14.66
CA ALA A 79 4.61 9.01 -13.68
C ALA A 79 4.75 8.45 -12.25
N LEU A 80 4.39 7.20 -12.04
CA LEU A 80 4.56 6.48 -10.77
C LEU A 80 6.03 6.30 -10.41
N GLU A 81 6.85 5.87 -11.36
CA GLU A 81 8.29 5.73 -11.15
C GLU A 81 8.94 7.06 -10.75
N THR A 82 8.54 8.14 -11.42
CA THR A 82 9.05 9.50 -11.11
C THR A 82 8.62 9.94 -9.72
N ALA A 83 7.35 9.73 -9.35
CA ALA A 83 6.86 10.06 -8.03
C ALA A 83 7.55 9.25 -6.93
N ALA A 84 7.72 7.94 -7.13
CA ALA A 84 8.42 7.08 -6.18
C ALA A 84 9.90 7.48 -6.02
N ARG A 85 10.57 7.85 -7.11
CA ARG A 85 11.94 8.39 -7.07
C ARG A 85 12.00 9.69 -6.30
N THR A 86 11.10 10.63 -6.56
CA THR A 86 11.01 11.90 -5.83
C THR A 86 10.83 11.66 -4.33
N LYS A 87 9.94 10.73 -3.95
CA LYS A 87 9.73 10.38 -2.54
C LYS A 87 11.02 9.84 -1.90
N ARG A 88 11.78 9.00 -2.59
CA ARG A 88 13.02 8.41 -2.06
C ARG A 88 14.19 9.39 -2.01
N GLU A 89 14.41 10.12 -3.10
CA GLU A 89 15.62 10.93 -3.27
C GLU A 89 15.47 12.32 -2.68
N LEU A 90 14.27 12.92 -2.74
CA LEU A 90 14.04 14.30 -2.30
C LEU A 90 13.22 14.41 -1.02
N THR A 91 12.19 13.57 -0.86
CA THR A 91 11.32 13.70 0.31
C THR A 91 11.88 12.96 1.53
N TYR A 92 12.41 11.76 1.34
CA TYR A 92 12.88 10.88 2.42
C TYR A 92 14.26 10.26 2.15
N PRO A 93 15.29 11.04 1.80
CA PRO A 93 16.61 10.51 1.47
C PRO A 93 17.25 9.77 2.67
N GLU A 94 16.91 10.16 3.89
CA GLU A 94 17.40 9.54 5.12
C GLU A 94 16.91 8.08 5.25
N LEU A 95 15.68 7.80 4.81
CA LEU A 95 15.13 6.44 4.81
C LEU A 95 15.79 5.54 3.77
N LEU A 96 16.27 6.12 2.67
CA LEU A 96 17.01 5.37 1.66
C LEU A 96 18.36 4.89 2.21
N ALA A 97 19.01 5.71 3.05
CA ALA A 97 20.27 5.38 3.70
C ALA A 97 20.09 4.49 4.95
N ALA A 98 18.90 4.40 5.51
CA ALA A 98 18.62 3.68 6.74
C ALA A 98 18.69 2.16 6.54
N ARG A 99 19.63 1.48 7.26
CA ARG A 99 19.81 0.02 7.15
C ARG A 99 18.67 -0.80 7.78
N ARG A 100 17.98 -0.25 8.77
CA ARG A 100 16.95 -0.95 9.57
C ARG A 100 15.52 -0.58 9.21
N CYS A 101 15.35 0.45 8.39
CA CYS A 101 14.05 0.90 7.91
C CYS A 101 13.99 0.79 6.39
N ARG A 102 12.89 0.27 5.86
CA ARG A 102 12.65 0.19 4.43
C ARG A 102 11.48 1.08 4.06
N LEU A 103 11.74 2.03 3.17
CA LEU A 103 10.69 2.84 2.56
C LEU A 103 9.99 2.05 1.45
N VAL A 104 8.68 1.97 1.53
CA VAL A 104 7.78 1.42 0.51
C VAL A 104 6.89 2.56 0.02
N VAL A 105 6.92 2.86 -1.26
CA VAL A 105 6.08 3.88 -1.86
C VAL A 105 4.93 3.21 -2.61
N LEU A 106 3.71 3.34 -2.09
CA LEU A 106 2.51 2.83 -2.73
C LEU A 106 2.01 3.85 -3.75
N GLY A 107 2.29 3.61 -5.02
CA GLY A 107 1.92 4.48 -6.11
C GLY A 107 0.66 4.02 -6.83
N PHE A 108 -0.27 4.96 -7.06
CA PHE A 108 -1.51 4.75 -7.81
C PHE A 108 -1.68 5.87 -8.84
N GLU A 109 -2.10 5.53 -10.05
CA GLU A 109 -2.58 6.50 -11.03
C GLU A 109 -4.10 6.65 -10.92
N GLU A 110 -4.60 7.84 -11.22
CA GLU A 110 -6.03 8.14 -11.27
C GLU A 110 -6.81 7.18 -12.18
N GLY A 111 -6.18 6.70 -13.25
CA GLY A 111 -6.72 5.70 -14.16
C GLY A 111 -6.72 4.26 -13.61
N GLY A 112 -6.37 4.05 -12.32
CA GLY A 112 -6.41 2.75 -11.66
C GLY A 112 -5.15 1.89 -11.84
N ARG A 113 -4.09 2.41 -12.46
CA ARG A 113 -2.80 1.71 -12.54
C ARG A 113 -2.07 1.78 -11.20
N TRP A 114 -1.43 0.69 -10.85
CA TRP A 114 -0.59 0.57 -9.66
C TRP A 114 0.88 0.48 -10.04
N SER A 115 1.75 0.96 -9.17
CA SER A 115 3.18 0.69 -9.31
C SER A 115 3.48 -0.78 -9.04
N ASP A 116 4.52 -1.30 -9.68
CA ASP A 116 4.97 -2.69 -9.44
C ASP A 116 5.33 -2.93 -7.98
N GLU A 117 5.88 -1.91 -7.31
CA GLU A 117 6.17 -1.97 -5.88
C GLU A 117 4.91 -2.12 -5.03
N SER A 118 3.82 -1.40 -5.37
CA SER A 118 2.54 -1.55 -4.69
C SER A 118 1.99 -2.96 -4.82
N LEU A 119 2.02 -3.52 -6.03
CA LEU A 119 1.57 -4.88 -6.31
C LEU A 119 2.42 -5.92 -5.57
N ASP A 120 3.75 -5.80 -5.61
CA ASP A 120 4.66 -6.71 -4.91
C ASP A 120 4.46 -6.64 -3.39
N PHE A 121 4.30 -5.45 -2.85
CA PHE A 121 4.06 -5.24 -1.43
C PHE A 121 2.79 -5.96 -0.95
N VAL A 122 1.67 -5.74 -1.63
CA VAL A 122 0.39 -6.40 -1.28
C VAL A 122 0.51 -7.91 -1.37
N ARG A 123 1.15 -8.44 -2.43
CA ARG A 123 1.39 -9.89 -2.59
C ARG A 123 2.26 -10.46 -1.48
N ARG A 124 3.31 -9.75 -1.05
CA ARG A 124 4.17 -10.18 0.06
C ARG A 124 3.42 -10.21 1.38
N LEU A 125 2.63 -9.17 1.67
CA LEU A 125 1.77 -9.13 2.86
C LEU A 125 0.78 -10.29 2.87
N ALA A 126 0.12 -10.54 1.73
CA ALA A 126 -0.86 -11.62 1.59
C ALA A 126 -0.22 -13.00 1.83
N ARG A 127 0.97 -13.23 1.27
CA ARG A 127 1.74 -14.47 1.53
C ARG A 127 2.14 -14.58 3.01
N ALA A 128 2.57 -13.48 3.62
CA ALA A 128 2.93 -13.47 5.04
C ALA A 128 1.71 -13.80 5.93
N LYS A 129 0.56 -13.22 5.64
CA LYS A 129 -0.69 -13.53 6.33
C LYS A 129 -1.13 -14.99 6.13
N ALA A 130 -0.99 -15.51 4.92
CA ALA A 130 -1.36 -16.89 4.59
C ALA A 130 -0.49 -17.94 5.28
N ARG A 131 0.71 -17.61 5.79
CA ARG A 131 1.56 -18.56 6.52
C ARG A 131 0.91 -19.16 7.76
N SER A 132 -0.04 -18.46 8.36
CA SER A 132 -0.82 -18.97 9.51
C SER A 132 -1.88 -20.02 9.13
N GLN A 133 -2.09 -20.24 7.83
CA GLN A 133 -3.04 -21.21 7.33
C GLN A 133 -2.38 -22.59 7.09
N PRO A 134 -3.17 -23.69 7.11
CA PRO A 134 -2.68 -25.00 6.72
C PRO A 134 -2.03 -24.99 5.33
N ASP A 135 -1.02 -25.81 5.13
CA ASP A 135 -0.18 -25.79 3.90
C ASP A 135 -0.98 -25.88 2.61
N TRP A 136 -1.99 -26.75 2.59
CA TRP A 136 -2.87 -26.96 1.44
C TRP A 136 -3.75 -25.75 1.11
N LEU A 137 -3.96 -24.83 2.04
CA LEU A 137 -4.79 -23.63 1.87
C LEU A 137 -3.95 -22.36 1.59
N ARG A 138 -2.65 -22.37 1.89
CA ARG A 138 -1.80 -21.17 1.84
C ARG A 138 -1.82 -20.46 0.51
N ALA A 139 -1.77 -21.20 -0.59
CA ALA A 139 -1.76 -20.60 -1.92
C ALA A 139 -3.06 -19.84 -2.22
N SER A 140 -4.21 -20.51 -2.00
CA SER A 140 -5.54 -19.92 -2.20
C SER A 140 -5.79 -18.75 -1.24
N ALA A 141 -5.40 -18.88 0.03
CA ALA A 141 -5.51 -17.81 1.01
C ALA A 141 -4.65 -16.59 0.63
N ALA A 142 -3.41 -16.80 0.18
CA ALA A 142 -2.56 -15.70 -0.27
C ALA A 142 -3.18 -14.94 -1.44
N GLN A 143 -3.73 -15.67 -2.41
CA GLN A 143 -4.42 -15.06 -3.56
C GLN A 143 -5.67 -14.28 -3.12
N ALA A 144 -6.50 -14.87 -2.25
CA ALA A 144 -7.72 -14.24 -1.75
C ALA A 144 -7.42 -12.97 -0.93
N TYR A 145 -6.42 -12.99 -0.04
CA TYR A 145 -5.98 -11.80 0.68
C TYR A 145 -5.45 -10.72 -0.25
N ALA A 146 -4.60 -11.09 -1.22
CA ALA A 146 -4.07 -10.13 -2.17
C ALA A 146 -5.17 -9.45 -2.96
N HIS A 147 -6.15 -10.22 -3.44
CA HIS A 147 -7.30 -9.69 -4.18
C HIS A 147 -8.14 -8.75 -3.33
N ARG A 148 -8.55 -9.18 -2.14
CA ARG A 148 -9.34 -8.37 -1.22
C ARG A 148 -8.64 -7.04 -0.89
N TRP A 149 -7.37 -7.08 -0.52
CA TRP A 149 -6.64 -5.87 -0.15
C TRP A 149 -6.40 -4.95 -1.34
N SER A 150 -6.18 -5.52 -2.52
CA SER A 150 -6.12 -4.72 -3.75
C SER A 150 -7.43 -3.98 -4.01
N GLY A 151 -8.57 -4.65 -3.85
CA GLY A 151 -9.88 -4.01 -3.96
C GLY A 151 -10.07 -2.87 -2.96
N MET A 152 -9.72 -3.10 -1.69
CA MET A 152 -9.81 -2.06 -0.65
C MET A 152 -8.94 -0.84 -0.97
N LEU A 153 -7.70 -1.06 -1.38
CA LEU A 153 -6.77 0.02 -1.74
C LEU A 153 -7.22 0.76 -3.01
N ALA A 154 -7.75 0.05 -4.01
CA ALA A 154 -8.30 0.67 -5.21
C ALA A 154 -9.48 1.60 -4.89
N VAL A 155 -10.41 1.15 -4.05
CA VAL A 155 -11.53 1.99 -3.59
C VAL A 155 -11.03 3.19 -2.80
N ALA A 156 -10.06 3.00 -1.90
CA ALA A 156 -9.48 4.10 -1.13
C ALA A 156 -8.79 5.13 -2.03
N ALA A 157 -8.04 4.69 -3.05
CA ALA A 157 -7.40 5.58 -4.02
C ALA A 157 -8.44 6.39 -4.83
N GLN A 158 -9.51 5.75 -5.29
CA GLN A 158 -10.59 6.45 -6.01
C GLN A 158 -11.36 7.43 -5.12
N ARG A 159 -11.58 7.10 -3.86
CA ARG A 159 -12.18 8.04 -2.88
C ARG A 159 -11.28 9.23 -2.64
N ALA A 160 -9.97 9.02 -2.48
CA ALA A 160 -9.00 10.09 -2.32
C ALA A 160 -8.96 11.01 -3.54
N PHE A 161 -9.00 10.43 -4.74
CA PHE A 161 -9.08 11.20 -5.99
C PHE A 161 -10.37 12.01 -6.08
N ALA A 162 -11.52 11.41 -5.83
CA ALA A 162 -12.80 12.11 -5.83
C ALA A 162 -12.84 13.24 -4.78
N ALA A 163 -12.32 13.00 -3.58
CA ALA A 163 -12.24 14.03 -2.54
C ALA A 163 -11.35 15.20 -2.98
N SER A 164 -10.24 14.93 -3.67
CA SER A 164 -9.36 15.99 -4.16
C SER A 164 -10.01 16.83 -5.26
N LEU A 165 -10.84 16.22 -6.12
CA LEU A 165 -11.59 16.94 -7.16
C LEU A 165 -12.70 17.82 -6.59
N LEU A 166 -13.32 17.35 -5.52
CA LEU A 166 -14.44 18.04 -4.87
C LEU A 166 -13.98 18.98 -3.77
N GLU A 167 -12.66 19.11 -3.57
CA GLU A 167 -12.05 19.90 -2.46
C GLU A 167 -12.60 19.52 -1.08
N LEU A 168 -13.04 18.27 -0.93
CA LEU A 168 -13.56 17.76 0.33
C LEU A 168 -12.41 17.36 1.26
N PRO A 169 -12.54 17.62 2.57
CA PRO A 169 -11.59 17.06 3.52
C PRO A 169 -11.65 15.53 3.42
N LEU A 170 -10.50 14.88 3.36
CA LEU A 170 -10.41 13.45 3.53
C LEU A 170 -10.92 13.13 4.93
N ALA A 171 -12.10 12.53 5.00
CA ALA A 171 -12.68 12.12 6.28
C ALA A 171 -11.72 11.17 6.97
N ASN A 172 -11.44 11.46 8.22
CA ASN A 172 -10.61 10.61 9.09
C ASN A 172 -11.46 9.40 9.53
N GLU A 173 -12.09 8.75 8.56
CA GLU A 173 -12.86 7.55 8.84
C GLU A 173 -11.88 6.43 9.21
N SER A 174 -11.96 6.01 10.45
CA SER A 174 -11.54 4.66 10.79
C SER A 174 -12.47 3.70 10.03
N CYS A 175 -12.13 3.42 8.78
CA CYS A 175 -12.98 2.59 7.92
C CYS A 175 -12.99 1.11 8.33
N TRP A 176 -12.55 0.80 9.52
CA TRP A 176 -12.49 -0.57 9.99
C TRP A 176 -12.77 -0.65 11.49
N ASP A 177 -14.06 -0.70 11.84
CA ASP A 177 -14.52 -0.95 13.21
C ASP A 177 -14.86 -2.44 13.44
N GLY A 178 -14.60 -3.28 12.45
CA GLY A 178 -14.95 -4.69 12.48
C GLY A 178 -13.76 -5.63 12.70
N GLU A 179 -14.07 -6.81 13.22
CA GLU A 179 -13.14 -7.92 13.29
C GLU A 179 -12.71 -8.34 11.88
N ALA A 180 -11.42 -8.68 11.70
CA ALA A 180 -10.92 -9.14 10.42
C ALA A 180 -11.72 -10.39 9.98
N PRO A 181 -12.25 -10.43 8.74
CA PRO A 181 -13.06 -11.56 8.31
C PRO A 181 -12.26 -12.87 8.38
N ALA A 182 -12.95 -13.94 8.69
CA ALA A 182 -12.34 -15.25 8.75
C ALA A 182 -11.77 -15.66 7.38
N CYS A 183 -10.72 -16.46 7.37
CA CYS A 183 -10.04 -16.83 6.11
C CYS A 183 -10.99 -17.50 5.11
N HIS A 184 -11.93 -18.32 5.58
CA HIS A 184 -12.90 -19.01 4.71
C HIS A 184 -13.84 -18.02 4.00
N ASP A 185 -14.24 -16.93 4.63
CA ASP A 185 -15.07 -15.89 4.01
C ASP A 185 -14.28 -15.18 2.93
N VAL A 186 -13.02 -14.80 3.23
CA VAL A 186 -12.12 -14.15 2.24
C VAL A 186 -11.88 -15.02 1.03
N VAL A 187 -11.71 -16.34 1.22
CA VAL A 187 -11.51 -17.30 0.13
C VAL A 187 -12.80 -17.51 -0.66
N ALA A 188 -13.97 -17.54 0.00
CA ALA A 188 -15.25 -17.65 -0.67
C ALA A 188 -15.52 -16.43 -1.56
N ASP A 189 -15.35 -15.22 -1.04
CA ASP A 189 -15.51 -13.97 -1.79
C ASP A 189 -14.62 -13.93 -3.04
N ALA A 190 -13.36 -14.40 -2.92
CA ALA A 190 -12.42 -14.42 -4.04
C ALA A 190 -12.86 -15.36 -5.18
N ARG A 191 -13.55 -16.45 -4.88
CA ARG A 191 -14.07 -17.39 -5.89
C ARG A 191 -15.18 -16.79 -6.73
N TRP A 192 -16.01 -15.92 -6.17
CA TRP A 192 -17.10 -15.25 -6.90
C TRP A 192 -16.61 -14.09 -7.78
N SER A 193 -15.44 -13.56 -7.49
CA SER A 193 -14.92 -12.36 -8.17
C SER A 193 -14.19 -12.64 -9.48
N PHE A 194 -13.87 -13.90 -9.79
CA PHE A 194 -13.24 -14.31 -11.04
C PHE A 194 -14.02 -15.45 -11.71
N PRO A 195 -14.64 -15.21 -12.87
CA PRO A 195 -14.90 -16.31 -13.76
C PRO A 195 -13.53 -16.92 -14.13
N VAL A 196 -13.31 -18.17 -13.75
CA VAL A 196 -12.17 -18.95 -14.26
C VAL A 196 -12.35 -18.96 -15.77
N SER A 197 -11.56 -18.16 -16.48
CA SER A 197 -11.44 -18.30 -17.92
C SER A 197 -10.82 -19.67 -18.16
N ASP A 198 -11.67 -20.60 -18.54
CA ASP A 198 -11.27 -21.95 -18.90
C ASP A 198 -10.48 -21.86 -20.21
N SER A 199 -9.17 -21.63 -20.08
CA SER A 199 -8.24 -21.56 -21.20
C SER A 199 -7.86 -22.96 -21.71
N ARG A 200 -8.80 -23.94 -21.63
CA ARG A 200 -8.67 -25.25 -22.23
C ARG A 200 -9.58 -25.38 -23.45
N LEU A 201 -9.42 -24.52 -24.42
CA LEU A 201 -9.81 -24.82 -25.79
C LEU A 201 -8.55 -24.73 -26.63
N GLY A 202 -7.87 -25.85 -26.70
CA GLY A 202 -6.79 -26.05 -27.65
C GLY A 202 -7.34 -26.05 -29.08
N PRO A 203 -6.52 -25.72 -30.06
CA PRO A 203 -6.94 -25.64 -31.46
C PRO A 203 -7.19 -27.06 -32.00
N HIS A 204 -8.32 -27.20 -32.71
CA HIS A 204 -8.51 -28.25 -33.71
C HIS A 204 -7.83 -27.82 -35.00
#